data_96993a5702827bf1a275f49fb5174d87
#
_entry.id   96993a5702827bf1a275f49fb5174d87
#
_cell.length_a   1.000
_cell.length_b   1.000
_cell.length_c   1.000
_cell.angle_alpha   90.00
_cell.angle_beta   90.00
_cell.angle_gamma   90.00
#
_symmetry.space_group_name_H-M   'P 1'
#
loop_
_entity.id
_entity.type
_entity.pdbx_description
1 polymer ?
#
loop_
_entity_poly.entity_id
_entity_poly.type
_entity_poly.pdbx_seq_one_letter_code
_entity_poly.pdbx_strand_id
1 'polypeptide(L)'
;MIYIITVFLAGNPDDSSMSAYFMDRLKNNFTITYLNNGLVRQIGKGPEILLIEEEKIISENINNAVIVFKRDCTPLLSGKFLKENTVIISSYDKSNLKKISGQNIETITCGSSPKDTVTYSSSDDETIVVSLQREITSFTNKAVLPFEMPIKRLCDDDYNILAFFALSVKIGFTEKNSL
;
A
#
# COMPACT_ATOMS: atom_id res chain seq x y z
N MET A 1 -18.13 9.26 -13.25
CA MET A 1 -17.42 9.95 -12.14
C MET A 1 -16.00 9.41 -12.15
N ILE A 2 -14.99 10.24 -12.39
CA ILE A 2 -13.59 9.83 -12.40
C ILE A 2 -13.15 9.86 -10.93
N TYR A 3 -12.90 8.69 -10.34
CA TYR A 3 -12.33 8.61 -9.00
C TYR A 3 -10.80 8.59 -9.14
N ILE A 4 -10.14 9.60 -8.59
CA ILE A 4 -8.69 9.58 -8.43
C ILE A 4 -8.40 8.80 -7.14
N ILE A 5 -7.62 7.73 -7.26
CA ILE A 5 -7.14 6.96 -6.12
C ILE A 5 -5.92 7.68 -5.57
N THR A 6 -5.97 8.10 -4.31
CA THR A 6 -4.82 8.74 -3.65
C THR A 6 -4.10 7.73 -2.77
N VAL A 7 -2.79 7.62 -2.97
CA VAL A 7 -1.89 6.74 -2.22
C VAL A 7 -0.73 7.56 -1.65
N PHE A 8 -0.53 7.48 -0.35
CA PHE A 8 0.60 8.10 0.33
C PHE A 8 1.60 7.04 0.74
N LEU A 9 2.86 7.20 0.32
CA LEU A 9 3.99 6.45 0.85
C LEU A 9 4.61 7.28 1.97
N ALA A 10 4.23 6.97 3.20
CA ALA A 10 4.62 7.74 4.37
C ALA A 10 5.98 7.28 4.91
N GLY A 11 7.01 8.09 4.73
CA GLY A 11 8.38 7.79 5.16
C GLY A 11 9.42 8.60 4.41
N ASN A 12 10.70 8.21 4.52
CA ASN A 12 11.81 8.94 3.90
C ASN A 12 11.62 9.04 2.36
N PRO A 13 11.46 10.25 1.80
CA PRO A 13 11.27 10.43 0.36
C PRO A 13 12.54 10.19 -0.48
N ASP A 14 13.73 10.13 0.15
CA ASP A 14 14.98 9.82 -0.55
C ASP A 14 15.13 8.32 -0.83
N ASP A 15 14.37 7.45 -0.12
CA ASP A 15 14.28 6.03 -0.42
C ASP A 15 13.13 5.76 -1.41
N SER A 16 13.42 5.71 -2.68
CA SER A 16 12.45 5.46 -3.74
C SER A 16 12.19 3.98 -4.05
N SER A 17 12.69 3.03 -3.25
CA SER A 17 12.56 1.59 -3.54
C SER A 17 11.10 1.13 -3.64
N MET A 18 10.27 1.53 -2.70
CA MET A 18 8.84 1.21 -2.68
C MET A 18 8.08 1.90 -3.81
N SER A 19 8.29 3.21 -4.02
CA SER A 19 7.60 3.96 -5.07
C SER A 19 7.98 3.46 -6.46
N ALA A 20 9.25 3.13 -6.70
CA ALA A 20 9.70 2.56 -7.96
C ALA A 20 9.02 1.21 -8.23
N TYR A 21 8.96 0.33 -7.23
CA TYR A 21 8.26 -0.95 -7.33
C TYR A 21 6.76 -0.79 -7.63
N PHE A 22 6.07 0.09 -6.90
CA PHE A 22 4.63 0.34 -7.10
C PHE A 22 4.35 0.93 -8.48
N MET A 23 5.14 1.90 -8.91
CA MET A 23 4.99 2.50 -10.23
C MET A 23 5.22 1.49 -11.36
N ASP A 24 6.23 0.62 -11.22
CA ASP A 24 6.49 -0.41 -12.24
C ASP A 24 5.32 -1.37 -12.39
N ARG A 25 4.72 -1.79 -11.29
CA ARG A 25 3.58 -2.72 -11.28
C ARG A 25 2.28 -2.09 -11.76
N LEU A 26 2.05 -0.81 -11.50
CA LEU A 26 0.79 -0.12 -11.79
C LEU A 26 0.73 0.53 -13.18
N LYS A 27 1.87 0.90 -13.79
CA LYS A 27 1.95 1.72 -15.02
C LYS A 27 1.22 1.14 -16.24
N ASN A 28 1.04 -0.18 -16.30
CA ASN A 28 0.36 -0.82 -17.43
C ASN A 28 -1.17 -0.71 -17.36
N ASN A 29 -1.71 -0.45 -16.15
CA ASN A 29 -3.15 -0.44 -15.88
C ASN A 29 -3.67 0.90 -15.38
N PHE A 30 -2.76 1.80 -14.95
CA PHE A 30 -3.10 3.10 -14.36
C PHE A 30 -2.22 4.21 -14.91
N THR A 31 -2.77 5.40 -14.98
CA THR A 31 -2.02 6.64 -15.11
C THR A 31 -1.60 7.08 -13.71
N ILE A 32 -0.29 7.15 -13.45
CA ILE A 32 0.25 7.47 -12.13
C ILE A 32 0.85 8.86 -12.17
N THR A 33 0.29 9.78 -11.39
CA THR A 33 0.91 11.07 -11.09
C THR A 33 1.68 10.94 -9.78
N TYR A 34 3.00 10.92 -9.87
CA TYR A 34 3.91 10.77 -8.73
C TYR A 34 4.48 12.10 -8.28
N LEU A 35 4.42 12.34 -6.97
CA LEU A 35 4.90 13.54 -6.28
C LEU A 35 5.90 13.14 -5.19
N ASN A 36 7.10 13.73 -5.23
CA ASN A 36 8.15 13.51 -4.24
C ASN A 36 9.07 14.73 -4.16
N ASN A 37 9.24 15.37 -3.01
CA ASN A 37 10.18 16.48 -2.79
C ASN A 37 10.14 17.55 -3.90
N GLY A 38 8.95 17.92 -4.40
CA GLY A 38 8.78 18.88 -5.49
C GLY A 38 8.99 18.31 -6.89
N LEU A 39 9.41 17.03 -7.02
CA LEU A 39 9.39 16.31 -8.29
C LEU A 39 7.95 15.91 -8.64
N VAL A 40 7.55 16.21 -9.87
CA VAL A 40 6.27 15.73 -10.44
C VAL A 40 6.57 14.89 -11.67
N ARG A 41 6.07 13.67 -11.69
CA ARG A 41 6.23 12.74 -12.81
C ARG A 41 4.92 12.05 -13.13
N GLN A 42 4.59 11.90 -14.41
CA GLN A 42 3.43 11.13 -14.85
C GLN A 42 3.86 9.99 -15.76
N ILE A 43 3.34 8.79 -15.52
CA ILE A 43 3.61 7.57 -16.30
C ILE A 43 2.37 6.71 -16.43
N GLY A 44 2.36 5.82 -17.41
CA GLY A 44 1.31 4.80 -17.56
C GLY A 44 0.09 5.28 -18.33
N LYS A 45 -0.96 4.45 -18.32
CA LYS A 45 -2.26 4.69 -19.00
C LYS A 45 -3.38 4.02 -18.19
N GLY A 46 -4.55 4.64 -18.18
CA GLY A 46 -5.75 4.11 -17.50
C GLY A 46 -6.30 5.05 -16.45
N PRO A 47 -7.09 4.55 -15.49
CA PRO A 47 -7.58 5.33 -14.37
C PRO A 47 -6.45 6.00 -13.59
N GLU A 48 -6.73 7.15 -12.99
CA GLU A 48 -5.69 7.94 -12.33
C GLU A 48 -5.41 7.48 -10.89
N ILE A 49 -4.12 7.37 -10.59
CA ILE A 49 -3.58 7.25 -9.23
C ILE A 49 -2.70 8.46 -8.96
N LEU A 50 -2.95 9.13 -7.84
CA LEU A 50 -2.06 10.12 -7.28
C LEU A 50 -1.19 9.43 -6.21
N LEU A 51 0.09 9.27 -6.50
CA LEU A 51 1.08 8.66 -5.61
C LEU A 51 1.96 9.74 -5.01
N ILE A 52 1.87 9.94 -3.70
CA ILE A 52 2.60 10.98 -2.97
C ILE A 52 3.56 10.31 -1.99
N GLU A 53 4.84 10.67 -2.04
CA GLU A 53 5.88 10.13 -1.17
C GLU A 53 6.46 11.23 -0.30
N GLU A 54 6.18 11.19 1.01
CA GLU A 54 6.52 12.23 1.96
C GLU A 54 6.69 11.69 3.38
N GLU A 55 7.62 12.29 4.14
CA GLU A 55 7.81 11.98 5.56
C GLU A 55 6.80 12.73 6.44
N LYS A 56 6.36 13.89 6.02
CA LYS A 56 5.45 14.74 6.77
C LYS A 56 4.20 15.04 5.95
N ILE A 57 3.07 14.50 6.37
CA ILE A 57 1.79 14.72 5.71
C ILE A 57 0.87 15.47 6.66
N ILE A 58 0.61 16.73 6.35
CA ILE A 58 -0.37 17.56 7.02
C ILE A 58 -1.51 17.73 6.02
N SER A 59 -2.57 16.95 6.18
CA SER A 59 -3.76 17.04 5.35
C SER A 59 -5.00 17.12 6.23
N GLU A 60 -5.96 17.94 5.81
CA GLU A 60 -7.16 18.17 6.59
C GLU A 60 -8.43 17.66 5.93
N ASN A 61 -8.46 17.32 4.67
CA ASN A 61 -9.71 16.97 3.98
C ASN A 61 -9.52 15.89 2.89
N ILE A 62 -8.56 14.98 3.09
CA ILE A 62 -8.41 13.82 2.22
C ILE A 62 -8.93 12.60 2.97
N ASN A 63 -9.95 11.98 2.43
CA ASN A 63 -10.55 10.75 2.89
C ASN A 63 -10.59 9.73 1.75
N ASN A 64 -10.72 8.46 2.08
CA ASN A 64 -10.64 7.34 1.13
C ASN A 64 -9.29 7.25 0.39
N ALA A 65 -8.20 7.63 1.04
CA ALA A 65 -6.84 7.36 0.57
C ALA A 65 -6.27 6.10 1.21
N VAL A 66 -5.19 5.58 0.62
CA VAL A 66 -4.36 4.54 1.23
C VAL A 66 -3.05 5.15 1.71
N ILE A 67 -2.70 4.92 2.96
CA ILE A 67 -1.44 5.36 3.56
C ILE A 67 -0.58 4.12 3.77
N VAL A 68 0.51 3.99 3.02
CA VAL A 68 1.48 2.91 3.17
C VAL A 68 2.67 3.41 3.97
N PHE A 69 2.89 2.85 5.13
CA PHE A 69 4.08 3.18 5.94
C PHE A 69 5.31 2.48 5.35
N LYS A 70 6.34 3.25 5.04
CA LYS A 70 7.64 2.70 4.67
C LYS A 70 8.34 2.13 5.90
N ARG A 71 9.26 1.19 5.71
CA ARG A 71 10.05 0.64 6.82
C ARG A 71 11.02 1.66 7.41
N ASP A 72 11.40 1.44 8.64
CA ASP A 72 12.48 2.15 9.35
C ASP A 72 12.30 3.68 9.39
N CYS A 73 11.06 4.14 9.39
CA CYS A 73 10.72 5.54 9.45
C CYS A 73 9.61 5.82 10.47
N THR A 74 9.52 7.07 10.90
CA THR A 74 8.48 7.52 11.81
C THR A 74 7.82 8.78 11.22
N PRO A 75 6.95 8.62 10.22
CA PRO A 75 6.35 9.76 9.55
C PRO A 75 5.49 10.59 10.51
N LEU A 76 5.41 11.89 10.26
CA LEU A 76 4.56 12.81 10.98
C LEU A 76 3.21 12.92 10.26
N LEU A 77 2.19 12.29 10.85
CA LEU A 77 0.82 12.26 10.31
C LEU A 77 -0.16 12.80 11.34
N SER A 78 -1.19 13.53 10.91
CA SER A 78 -2.26 13.96 11.81
C SER A 78 -3.17 12.78 12.15
N GLY A 79 -3.65 12.72 13.41
CA GLY A 79 -4.54 11.63 13.83
C GLY A 79 -5.90 11.65 13.09
N LYS A 80 -6.38 12.81 12.66
CA LYS A 80 -7.59 12.93 11.83
C LYS A 80 -7.37 12.30 10.46
N PHE A 81 -6.24 12.60 9.81
CA PHE A 81 -5.88 12.03 8.52
C PHE A 81 -5.81 10.50 8.56
N LEU A 82 -5.22 9.93 9.62
CA LEU A 82 -5.17 8.48 9.79
C LEU A 82 -6.56 7.84 9.91
N LYS A 83 -7.49 8.47 10.67
CA LYS A 83 -8.83 7.91 10.91
C LYS A 83 -9.75 7.90 9.69
N GLU A 84 -9.53 8.79 8.75
CA GLU A 84 -10.36 8.92 7.55
C GLU A 84 -9.84 8.07 6.37
N ASN A 85 -8.73 7.36 6.56
CA ASN A 85 -8.03 6.64 5.51
C ASN A 85 -7.64 5.23 5.94
N THR A 86 -7.30 4.37 4.96
CA THR A 86 -6.81 3.01 5.22
C THR A 86 -5.30 3.04 5.39
N VAL A 87 -4.81 2.41 6.45
CA VAL A 87 -3.37 2.29 6.74
C VAL A 87 -2.87 0.90 6.36
N ILE A 88 -1.79 0.81 5.59
CA ILE A 88 -1.01 -0.41 5.33
C ILE A 88 0.33 -0.26 6.05
N ILE A 89 0.66 -1.24 6.89
CA ILE A 89 1.84 -1.16 7.77
C ILE A 89 2.47 -2.54 8.01
N SER A 90 3.79 -2.56 8.16
CA SER A 90 4.50 -3.76 8.58
C SER A 90 4.17 -4.13 10.04
N SER A 91 3.89 -5.41 10.29
CA SER A 91 3.66 -5.90 11.65
C SER A 91 4.94 -5.88 12.53
N TYR A 92 6.09 -5.68 11.92
CA TYR A 92 7.36 -5.48 12.62
C TYR A 92 7.58 -4.05 13.09
N ASP A 93 6.86 -3.08 12.53
CA ASP A 93 6.94 -1.66 12.94
C ASP A 93 6.16 -1.39 14.23
N LYS A 94 6.73 -1.83 15.34
CA LYS A 94 6.12 -1.71 16.68
C LYS A 94 5.89 -0.26 17.10
N SER A 95 6.73 0.67 16.65
CA SER A 95 6.65 2.07 17.03
C SER A 95 5.42 2.75 16.41
N ASN A 96 5.21 2.59 15.12
CA ASN A 96 4.05 3.17 14.44
C ASN A 96 2.76 2.40 14.75
N LEU A 97 2.82 1.06 14.91
CA LEU A 97 1.68 0.27 15.37
C LEU A 97 1.18 0.73 16.74
N LYS A 98 2.08 1.05 17.68
CA LYS A 98 1.69 1.58 18.99
C LYS A 98 0.96 2.93 18.88
N LYS A 99 1.35 3.79 17.92
CA LYS A 99 0.69 5.09 17.72
C LYS A 99 -0.73 4.95 17.18
N ILE A 100 -0.99 3.98 16.32
CA ILE A 100 -2.32 3.75 15.73
C ILE A 100 -3.19 2.80 16.55
N SER A 101 -2.58 2.02 17.45
CA SER A 101 -3.29 1.09 18.33
C SER A 101 -4.28 1.83 19.25
N GLY A 102 -5.47 1.26 19.41
CA GLY A 102 -6.54 1.84 20.23
C GLY A 102 -7.28 3.02 19.56
N GLN A 103 -6.89 3.41 18.36
CA GLN A 103 -7.62 4.35 17.52
C GLN A 103 -8.52 3.57 16.53
N ASN A 104 -9.67 4.12 16.18
CA ASN A 104 -10.54 3.49 15.17
C ASN A 104 -10.01 3.81 13.76
N ILE A 105 -8.92 3.12 13.38
CA ILE A 105 -8.24 3.26 12.09
C ILE A 105 -8.33 1.94 11.35
N GLU A 106 -8.82 1.96 10.12
CA GLU A 106 -8.78 0.79 9.25
C GLU A 106 -7.31 0.45 8.93
N THR A 107 -6.84 -0.69 9.43
CA THR A 107 -5.43 -1.06 9.35
C THR A 107 -5.25 -2.44 8.71
N ILE A 108 -4.42 -2.50 7.68
CA ILE A 108 -3.98 -3.73 7.00
C ILE A 108 -2.54 -3.99 7.43
N THR A 109 -2.31 -5.04 8.21
CA THR A 109 -0.97 -5.44 8.63
C THR A 109 -0.35 -6.39 7.62
N CYS A 110 0.93 -6.17 7.30
CA CYS A 110 1.73 -6.99 6.39
C CYS A 110 2.94 -7.56 7.12
N GLY A 111 3.15 -8.87 7.02
CA GLY A 111 4.28 -9.53 7.67
C GLY A 111 4.28 -11.05 7.49
N SER A 112 5.12 -11.77 8.25
CA SER A 112 5.23 -13.23 8.16
C SER A 112 4.35 -13.99 9.16
N SER A 113 3.57 -13.27 9.97
CA SER A 113 2.72 -13.92 10.99
C SER A 113 1.36 -14.31 10.41
N PRO A 114 0.79 -15.48 10.78
CA PRO A 114 -0.59 -15.83 10.46
C PRO A 114 -1.63 -14.85 11.04
N LYS A 115 -1.20 -13.96 11.94
CA LYS A 115 -2.05 -12.91 12.51
C LYS A 115 -2.08 -11.65 11.64
N ASP A 116 -1.21 -11.53 10.68
CA ASP A 116 -1.22 -10.42 9.74
C ASP A 116 -2.40 -10.53 8.78
N THR A 117 -2.87 -9.40 8.28
CA THR A 117 -3.94 -9.38 7.29
C THR A 117 -3.43 -9.90 5.95
N VAL A 118 -2.20 -9.53 5.60
CA VAL A 118 -1.47 -10.00 4.42
C VAL A 118 -0.16 -10.63 4.87
N THR A 119 0.09 -11.87 4.43
CA THR A 119 1.31 -12.64 4.71
C THR A 119 1.75 -13.38 3.45
N TYR A 120 2.74 -14.24 3.59
CA TYR A 120 3.14 -15.19 2.54
C TYR A 120 3.21 -16.61 3.12
N SER A 121 2.83 -17.62 2.32
CA SER A 121 2.86 -19.03 2.70
C SER A 121 4.14 -19.73 2.24
N SER A 122 4.75 -19.25 1.16
CA SER A 122 6.07 -19.69 0.68
C SER A 122 6.80 -18.58 -0.06
N SER A 123 8.12 -18.65 -0.09
CA SER A 123 8.97 -17.69 -0.79
C SER A 123 10.26 -18.38 -1.23
N ASP A 124 10.64 -18.18 -2.49
CA ASP A 124 11.92 -18.54 -3.07
C ASP A 124 12.53 -17.35 -3.84
N ASP A 125 13.59 -17.55 -4.59
CA ASP A 125 14.30 -16.48 -5.31
C ASP A 125 13.49 -15.89 -6.47
N GLU A 126 12.51 -16.64 -7.02
CA GLU A 126 11.73 -16.22 -8.19
C GLU A 126 10.29 -15.88 -7.86
N THR A 127 9.73 -16.52 -6.83
CA THR A 127 8.29 -16.47 -6.54
C THR A 127 8.02 -16.31 -5.05
N ILE A 128 7.02 -15.53 -4.72
CA ILE A 128 6.43 -15.43 -3.40
C ILE A 128 4.93 -15.74 -3.49
N VAL A 129 4.42 -16.66 -2.67
CA VAL A 129 2.99 -16.94 -2.59
C VAL A 129 2.39 -16.06 -1.49
N VAL A 130 1.76 -14.98 -1.91
CA VAL A 130 1.11 -14.02 -1.01
C VAL A 130 -0.27 -14.52 -0.61
N SER A 131 -0.62 -14.34 0.65
CA SER A 131 -1.87 -14.80 1.24
C SER A 131 -2.61 -13.65 1.91
N LEU A 132 -3.85 -13.40 1.49
CA LEU A 132 -4.81 -12.59 2.22
C LEU A 132 -5.45 -13.48 3.30
N GLN A 133 -5.20 -13.18 4.57
CA GLN A 133 -5.70 -13.97 5.70
C GLN A 133 -7.07 -13.54 6.21
N ARG A 134 -7.46 -12.30 5.92
CA ARG A 134 -8.73 -11.71 6.39
C ARG A 134 -9.40 -10.94 5.26
N GLU A 135 -10.71 -10.86 5.34
CA GLU A 135 -11.50 -10.05 4.44
C GLU A 135 -11.06 -8.58 4.46
N ILE A 136 -10.96 -7.98 3.28
CA ILE A 136 -10.75 -6.55 3.06
C ILE A 136 -11.91 -6.02 2.23
N THR A 137 -12.51 -4.92 2.66
CA THR A 137 -13.46 -4.18 1.83
C THR A 137 -12.71 -3.22 0.91
N SER A 138 -12.85 -3.41 -0.40
CA SER A 138 -12.25 -2.55 -1.41
C SER A 138 -12.94 -1.19 -1.51
N PHE A 139 -12.32 -0.21 -2.16
CA PHE A 139 -12.93 1.10 -2.45
C PHE A 139 -14.20 1.02 -3.31
N THR A 140 -14.42 -0.09 -4.00
CA THR A 140 -15.67 -0.35 -4.73
C THR A 140 -16.76 -0.99 -3.85
N ASN A 141 -16.57 -1.01 -2.52
CA ASN A 141 -17.44 -1.64 -1.53
C ASN A 141 -17.66 -3.15 -1.76
N LYS A 142 -16.69 -3.82 -2.36
CA LYS A 142 -16.71 -5.27 -2.52
C LYS A 142 -15.86 -5.92 -1.44
N ALA A 143 -16.42 -6.91 -0.76
CA ALA A 143 -15.68 -7.76 0.14
C ALA A 143 -14.74 -8.68 -0.66
N VAL A 144 -13.46 -8.65 -0.36
CA VAL A 144 -12.46 -9.56 -0.91
C VAL A 144 -12.13 -10.59 0.16
N LEU A 145 -12.55 -11.82 -0.09
CA LEU A 145 -12.37 -12.94 0.84
C LEU A 145 -10.92 -13.44 0.84
N PRO A 146 -10.49 -14.14 1.88
CA PRO A 146 -9.16 -14.75 1.96
C PRO A 146 -8.83 -15.62 0.73
N PHE A 147 -7.62 -15.45 0.20
CA PHE A 147 -7.09 -16.23 -0.92
C PHE A 147 -5.57 -16.18 -0.96
N GLU A 148 -4.97 -17.07 -1.73
CA GLU A 148 -3.53 -17.09 -2.01
C GLU A 148 -3.26 -16.88 -3.50
N MET A 149 -2.13 -16.24 -3.79
CA MET A 149 -1.72 -15.98 -5.16
C MET A 149 -0.19 -15.99 -5.29
N PRO A 150 0.38 -16.75 -6.22
CA PRO A 150 1.80 -16.64 -6.55
C PRO A 150 2.07 -15.31 -7.26
N ILE A 151 3.13 -14.62 -6.84
CA ILE A 151 3.60 -13.38 -7.43
C ILE A 151 5.07 -13.56 -7.79
N LYS A 152 5.45 -13.13 -9.00
CA LYS A 152 6.86 -13.10 -9.37
C LYS A 152 7.61 -12.11 -8.49
N ARG A 153 8.73 -12.56 -7.90
CA ARG A 153 9.60 -11.72 -7.08
C ARG A 153 10.38 -10.77 -7.99
N LEU A 154 10.07 -9.49 -7.93
CA LEU A 154 10.73 -8.43 -8.71
C LEU A 154 11.51 -7.46 -7.83
N CYS A 155 11.54 -7.68 -6.53
CA CYS A 155 12.35 -6.93 -5.56
C CYS A 155 12.71 -7.84 -4.38
N ASP A 156 13.77 -7.49 -3.68
CA ASP A 156 14.28 -8.28 -2.54
C ASP A 156 13.53 -7.99 -1.24
N ASP A 157 12.80 -6.88 -1.16
CA ASP A 157 12.02 -6.53 0.03
C ASP A 157 10.62 -7.15 -0.01
N ASP A 158 10.41 -8.21 0.76
CA ASP A 158 9.11 -8.88 0.90
C ASP A 158 8.01 -7.93 1.35
N TYR A 159 8.33 -6.94 2.19
CA TYR A 159 7.32 -5.99 2.65
C TYR A 159 6.79 -5.13 1.50
N ASN A 160 7.63 -4.71 0.56
CA ASN A 160 7.17 -3.96 -0.61
C ASN A 160 6.19 -4.79 -1.44
N ILE A 161 6.42 -6.11 -1.56
CA ILE A 161 5.52 -7.02 -2.28
C ILE A 161 4.19 -7.17 -1.52
N LEU A 162 4.25 -7.40 -0.21
CA LEU A 162 3.04 -7.56 0.62
C LEU A 162 2.22 -6.27 0.69
N ALA A 163 2.87 -5.11 0.84
CA ALA A 163 2.22 -3.81 0.87
C ALA A 163 1.57 -3.47 -0.48
N PHE A 164 2.25 -3.78 -1.59
CA PHE A 164 1.68 -3.65 -2.93
C PHE A 164 0.44 -4.54 -3.12
N PHE A 165 0.51 -5.80 -2.70
CA PHE A 165 -0.63 -6.72 -2.76
C PHE A 165 -1.81 -6.19 -1.93
N ALA A 166 -1.56 -5.73 -0.70
CA ALA A 166 -2.58 -5.11 0.15
C ALA A 166 -3.23 -3.88 -0.51
N LEU A 167 -2.40 -2.99 -1.11
CA LEU A 167 -2.88 -1.86 -1.90
C LEU A 167 -3.75 -2.33 -3.06
N SER A 168 -3.30 -3.31 -3.83
CA SER A 168 -4.00 -3.84 -5.00
C SER A 168 -5.38 -4.37 -4.64
N VAL A 169 -5.49 -5.12 -3.54
CA VAL A 169 -6.77 -5.61 -3.00
C VAL A 169 -7.67 -4.42 -2.60
N LYS A 170 -7.11 -3.44 -1.89
CA LYS A 170 -7.89 -2.28 -1.42
C LYS A 170 -8.44 -1.42 -2.55
N ILE A 171 -7.66 -1.19 -3.59
CA ILE A 171 -8.11 -0.42 -4.77
C ILE A 171 -8.97 -1.25 -5.74
N GLY A 172 -9.16 -2.53 -5.47
CA GLY A 172 -9.95 -3.42 -6.32
C GLY A 172 -9.22 -3.87 -7.59
N PHE A 173 -7.90 -3.78 -7.61
CA PHE A 173 -7.02 -4.26 -8.67
C PHE A 173 -6.40 -5.59 -8.24
N THR A 174 -6.76 -6.68 -8.91
CA THR A 174 -6.10 -7.97 -8.75
C THR A 174 -5.41 -8.32 -10.05
N GLU A 175 -4.12 -8.65 -9.99
CA GLU A 175 -3.30 -9.00 -11.17
C GLU A 175 -3.77 -10.25 -11.93
N LYS A 176 -4.90 -10.86 -11.55
CA LYS A 176 -5.49 -11.98 -12.28
C LYS A 176 -5.76 -11.71 -13.78
N ASN A 177 -5.66 -10.44 -14.20
CA ASN A 177 -5.90 -10.03 -15.58
C ASN A 177 -4.61 -9.69 -16.36
N SER A 178 -3.43 -9.99 -15.84
CA SER A 178 -2.13 -9.68 -16.48
C SER A 178 -1.21 -10.90 -16.66
N LEU A 179 -1.80 -12.09 -16.75
CA LEU A 179 -1.12 -13.30 -17.21
C LEU A 179 -1.45 -13.59 -18.68
#